data_75199564fe991ae317ac7ecb7db2f3ba
#
_entry.id   75199564fe991ae317ac7ecb7db2f3ba
#
_cell.length_a   1.000
_cell.length_b   1.000
_cell.length_c   1.000
_cell.angle_alpha   90.00
_cell.angle_beta   90.00
_cell.angle_gamma   90.00
#
_symmetry.space_group_name_H-M   'P 1'
#
loop_
_entity.id
_entity.type
_entity.pdbx_description
1 polymer ?
#
loop_
_entity_poly.entity_id
_entity_poly.type
_entity_poly.pdbx_seq_one_letter_code
_entity_poly.pdbx_strand_id
1 'polypeptide(L)'
;NVIEQSIRKSISTELDSNSKKIGISLSSGIDSTLVLALLRKEFPSTDIESVSVKFSESIDETDISKKISEKFDTNHHILEIDNFLEELPKAISIVKQPFWDLHWYYLVKKMKNLTNVFLSGDGGDELFGGYTFRYKKFLELTNENSNTKEKIISYLNCHERDWVPDQELIFGNEYKFNWEEIYQILEPYFNNSLSNLTQVFLADYNGKLLHNMQPLYSSI
;
A
#
# COMPACT_ATOMS: atom_id res chain seq x y z
N ASN A 1 -20.20 -9.98 -9.06
CA ASN A 1 -19.69 -9.02 -8.08
C ASN A 1 -18.76 -8.03 -8.78
N VAL A 2 -18.86 -6.72 -8.47
CA VAL A 2 -18.09 -5.65 -9.15
C VAL A 2 -16.58 -5.87 -8.94
N ILE A 3 -16.14 -6.26 -7.74
CA ILE A 3 -14.72 -6.51 -7.43
C ILE A 3 -14.16 -7.65 -8.28
N GLU A 4 -14.86 -8.77 -8.37
CA GLU A 4 -14.45 -9.92 -9.19
C GLU A 4 -14.33 -9.53 -10.67
N GLN A 5 -15.30 -8.78 -11.18
CA GLN A 5 -15.27 -8.29 -12.57
C GLN A 5 -14.11 -7.33 -12.81
N SER A 6 -13.80 -6.45 -11.87
CA SER A 6 -12.68 -5.50 -11.97
C SER A 6 -11.34 -6.23 -11.96
N ILE A 7 -11.14 -7.20 -11.05
CA ILE A 7 -9.92 -8.02 -10.99
C ILE A 7 -9.77 -8.83 -12.29
N ARG A 8 -10.84 -9.49 -12.73
CA ARG A 8 -10.82 -10.24 -14.01
C ARG A 8 -10.42 -9.34 -15.17
N LYS A 9 -11.03 -8.16 -15.28
CA LYS A 9 -10.76 -7.20 -16.36
C LYS A 9 -9.30 -6.74 -16.32
N SER A 10 -8.79 -6.32 -15.16
CA SER A 10 -7.41 -5.85 -15.02
C SER A 10 -6.41 -6.94 -15.41
N ILE A 11 -6.58 -8.15 -14.87
CA ILE A 11 -5.67 -9.26 -15.15
C ILE A 11 -5.77 -9.67 -16.63
N SER A 12 -6.98 -9.77 -17.19
CA SER A 12 -7.16 -10.16 -18.61
C SER A 12 -6.56 -9.15 -19.59
N THR A 13 -6.45 -7.89 -19.19
CA THR A 13 -5.83 -6.85 -20.03
C THR A 13 -4.31 -6.96 -20.02
N GLU A 14 -3.72 -7.37 -18.90
CA GLU A 14 -2.27 -7.47 -18.70
C GLU A 14 -1.71 -8.86 -19.05
N LEU A 15 -2.55 -9.90 -19.06
CA LEU A 15 -2.15 -11.24 -19.49
C LEU A 15 -2.01 -11.27 -20.99
N ASP A 16 -0.79 -11.18 -21.46
CA ASP A 16 -0.43 -11.52 -22.81
C ASP A 16 -0.73 -13.01 -23.08
N SER A 17 -1.08 -13.37 -24.31
CA SER A 17 -1.35 -14.77 -24.71
C SER A 17 -0.20 -15.74 -24.39
N ASN A 18 0.98 -15.21 -24.09
CA ASN A 18 2.19 -15.93 -23.69
C ASN A 18 2.46 -15.95 -22.17
N SER A 19 1.78 -15.10 -21.37
CA SER A 19 1.99 -15.03 -19.92
C SER A 19 1.13 -16.06 -19.22
N LYS A 20 1.71 -17.22 -18.92
CA LYS A 20 1.03 -18.31 -18.20
C LYS A 20 1.10 -18.19 -16.69
N LYS A 21 1.82 -17.19 -16.18
CA LYS A 21 2.12 -17.04 -14.74
C LYS A 21 1.70 -15.68 -14.22
N ILE A 22 1.12 -15.66 -13.02
CA ILE A 22 0.75 -14.45 -12.29
C ILE A 22 1.46 -14.46 -10.95
N GLY A 23 2.08 -13.36 -10.57
CA GLY A 23 2.69 -13.17 -9.28
C GLY A 23 1.75 -12.50 -8.28
N ILE A 24 1.90 -12.82 -6.99
CA ILE A 24 1.19 -12.15 -5.91
C ILE A 24 2.09 -11.97 -4.68
N SER A 25 2.07 -10.77 -4.10
CA SER A 25 2.58 -10.55 -2.74
C SER A 25 1.57 -11.14 -1.75
N LEU A 26 2.01 -12.13 -0.99
CA LEU A 26 1.17 -12.87 -0.06
C LEU A 26 1.66 -12.66 1.38
N SER A 27 0.86 -11.99 2.18
CA SER A 27 1.04 -11.88 3.63
C SER A 27 0.06 -12.81 4.36
N SER A 28 0.11 -12.82 5.68
CA SER A 28 -0.92 -13.46 6.51
C SER A 28 -2.25 -12.66 6.53
N GLY A 29 -2.26 -11.46 5.94
CA GLY A 29 -3.38 -10.51 5.96
C GLY A 29 -4.54 -10.91 5.07
N ILE A 30 -5.72 -10.35 5.41
CA ILE A 30 -6.97 -10.63 4.70
C ILE A 30 -6.95 -10.12 3.26
N ASP A 31 -6.34 -8.96 3.00
CA ASP A 31 -6.39 -8.30 1.69
C ASP A 31 -5.64 -9.11 0.63
N SER A 32 -4.39 -9.49 0.91
CA SER A 32 -3.62 -10.34 0.00
C SER A 32 -4.25 -11.71 -0.19
N THR A 33 -4.83 -12.29 0.88
CA THR A 33 -5.54 -13.57 0.82
C THR A 33 -6.81 -13.47 -0.02
N LEU A 34 -7.56 -12.38 0.08
CA LEU A 34 -8.76 -12.15 -0.73
C LEU A 34 -8.41 -12.02 -2.22
N VAL A 35 -7.38 -11.25 -2.55
CA VAL A 35 -6.90 -11.12 -3.94
C VAL A 35 -6.49 -12.48 -4.49
N LEU A 36 -5.74 -13.28 -3.72
CA LEU A 36 -5.35 -14.63 -4.11
C LEU A 36 -6.57 -15.55 -4.35
N ALA A 37 -7.54 -15.51 -3.44
CA ALA A 37 -8.76 -16.33 -3.55
C ALA A 37 -9.57 -15.97 -4.81
N LEU A 38 -9.70 -14.67 -5.11
CA LEU A 38 -10.38 -14.20 -6.31
C LEU A 38 -9.59 -14.55 -7.57
N LEU A 39 -8.26 -14.42 -7.53
CA LEU A 39 -7.39 -14.82 -8.63
C LEU A 39 -7.55 -16.30 -8.96
N ARG A 40 -7.47 -17.18 -7.97
CA ARG A 40 -7.64 -18.63 -8.18
C ARG A 40 -9.05 -18.99 -8.66
N LYS A 41 -10.08 -18.29 -8.17
CA LYS A 41 -11.46 -18.49 -8.61
C LYS A 41 -11.66 -18.13 -10.08
N GLU A 42 -11.10 -17.00 -10.51
CA GLU A 42 -11.27 -16.48 -11.87
C GLU A 42 -10.35 -17.14 -12.92
N PHE A 43 -9.18 -17.60 -12.47
CA PHE A 43 -8.14 -18.21 -13.29
C PHE A 43 -7.67 -19.54 -12.68
N PRO A 44 -8.54 -20.58 -12.66
CA PRO A 44 -8.28 -21.81 -11.92
C PRO A 44 -7.08 -22.61 -12.42
N SER A 45 -6.71 -22.46 -13.67
CA SER A 45 -5.61 -23.22 -14.32
C SER A 45 -4.31 -22.41 -14.48
N THR A 46 -4.26 -21.18 -13.95
CA THR A 46 -3.09 -20.32 -14.08
C THR A 46 -2.05 -20.68 -13.00
N ASP A 47 -0.80 -20.74 -13.41
CA ASP A 47 0.32 -20.87 -12.46
C ASP A 47 0.45 -19.58 -11.66
N ILE A 48 0.35 -19.68 -10.32
CA ILE A 48 0.49 -18.54 -9.42
C ILE A 48 1.80 -18.65 -8.67
N GLU A 49 2.64 -17.63 -8.80
CA GLU A 49 3.87 -17.45 -8.03
C GLU A 49 3.56 -16.52 -6.86
N SER A 50 3.52 -17.04 -5.64
CA SER A 50 3.31 -16.21 -4.44
C SER A 50 4.62 -15.94 -3.73
N VAL A 51 4.78 -14.74 -3.18
CA VAL A 51 5.98 -14.35 -2.44
C VAL A 51 5.61 -13.70 -1.11
N SER A 52 6.27 -14.13 -0.04
CA SER A 52 6.22 -13.50 1.28
C SER A 52 7.59 -12.97 1.67
N VAL A 53 7.60 -11.87 2.42
CA VAL A 53 8.84 -11.29 2.95
C VAL A 53 9.03 -11.71 4.39
N LYS A 54 10.25 -12.09 4.74
CA LYS A 54 10.70 -12.34 6.09
C LYS A 54 11.83 -11.36 6.43
N PHE A 55 11.60 -10.55 7.44
CA PHE A 55 12.64 -9.68 7.99
C PHE A 55 13.28 -10.38 9.19
N SER A 56 14.60 -10.28 9.33
CA SER A 56 15.36 -10.97 10.39
C SER A 56 14.89 -10.64 11.82
N GLU A 57 14.34 -9.41 12.03
CA GLU A 57 13.95 -8.91 13.35
C GLU A 57 12.42 -8.80 13.54
N SER A 58 11.61 -9.26 12.58
CA SER A 58 10.15 -9.16 12.67
C SER A 58 9.50 -10.47 13.12
N ILE A 59 8.23 -10.38 13.53
CA ILE A 59 7.38 -11.56 13.74
C ILE A 59 7.31 -12.34 12.41
N ASP A 60 7.67 -13.62 12.47
CA ASP A 60 7.64 -14.48 11.29
C ASP A 60 6.21 -14.93 10.98
N GLU A 61 5.63 -14.33 9.96
CA GLU A 61 4.29 -14.68 9.44
C GLU A 61 4.33 -15.67 8.28
N THR A 62 5.53 -16.14 7.89
CA THR A 62 5.70 -16.97 6.69
C THR A 62 5.05 -18.34 6.81
N ASP A 63 4.91 -18.88 8.02
CA ASP A 63 4.18 -20.14 8.24
C ASP A 63 2.68 -20.03 7.90
N ILE A 64 2.08 -18.87 8.16
CA ILE A 64 0.66 -18.64 7.85
C ILE A 64 0.49 -18.44 6.34
N SER A 65 1.32 -17.60 5.73
CA SER A 65 1.26 -17.37 4.28
C SER A 65 1.58 -18.64 3.49
N LYS A 66 2.45 -19.51 3.98
CA LYS A 66 2.71 -20.82 3.40
C LYS A 66 1.46 -21.72 3.41
N LYS A 67 0.75 -21.81 4.54
CA LYS A 67 -0.52 -22.57 4.62
C LYS A 67 -1.58 -22.01 3.68
N ILE A 68 -1.66 -20.68 3.54
CA ILE A 68 -2.55 -20.04 2.57
C ILE A 68 -2.15 -20.42 1.16
N SER A 69 -0.87 -20.34 0.83
CA SER A 69 -0.31 -20.73 -0.47
C SER A 69 -0.65 -22.18 -0.83
N GLU A 70 -0.44 -23.13 0.10
CA GLU A 70 -0.80 -24.54 -0.06
C GLU A 70 -2.29 -24.73 -0.34
N LYS A 71 -3.16 -24.00 0.38
CA LYS A 71 -4.61 -24.06 0.18
C LYS A 71 -5.06 -23.60 -1.19
N PHE A 72 -4.37 -22.62 -1.78
CA PHE A 72 -4.70 -22.05 -3.08
C PHE A 72 -3.80 -22.57 -4.21
N ASP A 73 -2.99 -23.59 -3.96
CA ASP A 73 -2.13 -24.27 -4.93
C ASP A 73 -1.24 -23.27 -5.68
N THR A 74 -0.35 -22.58 -4.95
CA THR A 74 0.61 -21.62 -5.52
C THR A 74 2.06 -22.07 -5.30
N ASN A 75 2.95 -21.69 -6.20
CA ASN A 75 4.39 -21.82 -6.00
C ASN A 75 4.85 -20.72 -5.04
N HIS A 76 5.12 -21.11 -3.78
CA HIS A 76 5.43 -20.15 -2.74
C HIS A 76 6.91 -19.89 -2.58
N HIS A 77 7.27 -18.61 -2.53
CA HIS A 77 8.63 -18.13 -2.31
C HIS A 77 8.70 -17.32 -1.02
N ILE A 78 9.69 -17.60 -0.18
CA ILE A 78 10.02 -16.75 0.96
C ILE A 78 11.25 -15.93 0.59
N LEU A 79 11.13 -14.62 0.69
CA LEU A 79 12.19 -13.65 0.49
C LEU A 79 12.71 -13.20 1.84
N GLU A 80 13.86 -13.70 2.24
CA GLU A 80 14.54 -13.28 3.47
C GLU A 80 15.35 -12.01 3.19
N ILE A 81 15.18 -11.00 4.04
CA ILE A 81 15.89 -9.72 3.97
C ILE A 81 16.61 -9.51 5.30
N ASP A 82 17.93 -9.72 5.27
CA ASP A 82 18.80 -9.57 6.45
C ASP A 82 19.17 -8.10 6.68
N ASN A 83 19.51 -7.38 5.62
CA ASN A 83 19.84 -5.96 5.67
C ASN A 83 18.85 -5.16 4.83
N PHE A 84 17.81 -4.65 5.48
CA PHE A 84 16.73 -3.91 4.81
C PHE A 84 17.20 -2.67 4.03
N LEU A 85 18.22 -1.97 4.54
CA LEU A 85 18.70 -0.72 3.94
C LEU A 85 19.75 -0.89 2.85
N GLU A 86 20.24 -2.10 2.60
CA GLU A 86 21.33 -2.35 1.65
C GLU A 86 21.03 -1.84 0.24
N GLU A 87 19.82 -2.07 -0.24
CA GLU A 87 19.40 -1.65 -1.59
C GLU A 87 18.77 -0.24 -1.64
N LEU A 88 18.66 0.47 -0.51
CA LEU A 88 18.00 1.77 -0.43
C LEU A 88 18.57 2.80 -1.43
N PRO A 89 19.90 2.99 -1.58
CA PRO A 89 20.42 3.95 -2.55
C PRO A 89 20.01 3.63 -3.99
N LYS A 90 19.98 2.35 -4.33
CA LYS A 90 19.58 1.88 -5.66
C LYS A 90 18.08 2.06 -5.88
N ALA A 91 17.26 1.72 -4.90
CA ALA A 91 15.82 1.90 -4.96
C ALA A 91 15.47 3.39 -5.15
N ILE A 92 16.07 4.31 -4.38
CA ILE A 92 15.88 5.76 -4.55
C ILE A 92 16.34 6.22 -5.93
N SER A 93 17.43 5.66 -6.47
CA SER A 93 17.91 6.04 -7.81
C SER A 93 16.92 5.67 -8.93
N ILE A 94 16.10 4.63 -8.74
CA ILE A 94 15.07 4.18 -9.67
C ILE A 94 13.80 5.01 -9.50
N VAL A 95 13.29 5.10 -8.27
CA VAL A 95 12.02 5.76 -7.94
C VAL A 95 12.13 7.28 -8.00
N LYS A 96 13.36 7.84 -7.84
CA LYS A 96 13.67 9.27 -7.87
C LYS A 96 13.04 10.07 -6.73
N GLN A 97 12.62 9.41 -5.67
CA GLN A 97 12.10 10.02 -4.46
C GLN A 97 12.48 9.17 -3.23
N PRO A 98 12.66 9.78 -2.05
CA PRO A 98 12.81 9.01 -0.83
C PRO A 98 11.49 8.30 -0.50
N PHE A 99 11.58 7.05 -0.08
CA PHE A 99 10.42 6.26 0.37
C PHE A 99 10.86 5.24 1.42
N TRP A 100 9.92 4.82 2.24
CA TRP A 100 10.17 3.90 3.35
C TRP A 100 9.69 2.46 3.07
N ASP A 101 8.81 2.26 2.10
CA ASP A 101 8.26 0.95 1.70
C ASP A 101 9.24 0.14 0.86
N LEU A 102 10.51 0.10 1.26
CA LEU A 102 11.59 -0.53 0.53
C LEU A 102 11.37 -2.03 0.27
N HIS A 103 10.53 -2.70 1.08
CA HIS A 103 10.15 -4.09 0.86
C HIS A 103 9.54 -4.32 -0.53
N TRP A 104 8.84 -3.33 -1.11
CA TRP A 104 8.30 -3.39 -2.47
C TRP A 104 9.39 -3.50 -3.52
N TYR A 105 10.48 -2.79 -3.36
CA TYR A 105 11.64 -2.92 -4.25
C TYR A 105 12.17 -4.35 -4.27
N TYR A 106 12.32 -4.98 -3.11
CA TYR A 106 12.78 -6.36 -3.01
C TYR A 106 11.77 -7.35 -3.62
N LEU A 107 10.48 -7.16 -3.37
CA LEU A 107 9.41 -7.99 -3.93
C LEU A 107 9.39 -7.92 -5.45
N VAL A 108 9.36 -6.73 -6.02
CA VAL A 108 9.34 -6.55 -7.48
C VAL A 108 10.62 -7.10 -8.10
N LYS A 109 11.79 -6.83 -7.53
CA LYS A 109 13.07 -7.39 -7.99
C LYS A 109 13.06 -8.92 -8.03
N LYS A 110 12.46 -9.56 -7.03
CA LYS A 110 12.30 -11.03 -7.00
C LYS A 110 11.33 -11.50 -8.06
N MET A 111 10.14 -10.88 -8.13
CA MET A 111 9.05 -11.34 -8.97
C MET A 111 9.28 -11.09 -10.46
N LYS A 112 10.02 -10.05 -10.83
CA LYS A 112 10.40 -9.73 -12.21
C LYS A 112 11.06 -10.90 -12.96
N ASN A 113 11.72 -11.80 -12.24
CA ASN A 113 12.34 -12.98 -12.82
C ASN A 113 11.38 -14.18 -12.96
N LEU A 114 10.17 -14.10 -12.40
CA LEU A 114 9.21 -15.19 -12.35
C LEU A 114 7.97 -14.91 -13.20
N THR A 115 7.56 -13.66 -13.28
CA THR A 115 6.32 -13.25 -13.95
C THR A 115 6.38 -11.78 -14.41
N ASN A 116 5.56 -11.46 -15.41
CA ASN A 116 5.38 -10.09 -15.91
C ASN A 116 4.18 -9.39 -15.29
N VAL A 117 3.30 -10.12 -14.60
CA VAL A 117 2.13 -9.57 -13.90
C VAL A 117 2.25 -9.87 -12.42
N PHE A 118 2.23 -8.82 -11.61
CA PHE A 118 2.37 -8.92 -10.16
C PHE A 118 1.25 -8.17 -9.45
N LEU A 119 0.57 -8.86 -8.55
CA LEU A 119 -0.57 -8.35 -7.78
C LEU A 119 -0.21 -8.20 -6.31
N SER A 120 -0.94 -7.32 -5.63
CA SER A 120 -0.84 -7.16 -4.18
C SER A 120 -2.21 -6.92 -3.55
N GLY A 121 -2.26 -7.01 -2.22
CA GLY A 121 -3.43 -6.61 -1.42
C GLY A 121 -3.47 -5.13 -1.08
N ASP A 122 -2.49 -4.34 -1.53
CA ASP A 122 -2.41 -2.92 -1.22
C ASP A 122 -3.60 -2.13 -1.74
N GLY A 123 -3.97 -1.12 -0.99
CA GLY A 123 -5.17 -0.33 -1.26
C GLY A 123 -6.44 -0.93 -0.63
N GLY A 124 -6.38 -2.14 -0.07
CA GLY A 124 -7.52 -2.75 0.61
C GLY A 124 -8.02 -1.91 1.78
N ASP A 125 -7.11 -1.47 2.63
CA ASP A 125 -7.43 -0.62 3.78
C ASP A 125 -8.01 0.74 3.36
N GLU A 126 -7.46 1.38 2.35
CA GLU A 126 -7.93 2.68 1.83
C GLU A 126 -9.31 2.56 1.18
N LEU A 127 -9.56 1.48 0.45
CA LEU A 127 -10.82 1.29 -0.28
C LEU A 127 -11.96 0.78 0.60
N PHE A 128 -11.66 -0.01 1.63
CA PHE A 128 -12.67 -0.69 2.45
C PHE A 128 -12.65 -0.27 3.92
N GLY A 129 -11.89 0.77 4.27
CA GLY A 129 -11.87 1.35 5.61
C GLY A 129 -11.20 0.46 6.67
N GLY A 130 -10.11 -0.21 6.32
CA GLY A 130 -9.37 -1.12 7.20
C GLY A 130 -8.69 -0.44 8.38
N TYR A 131 -8.29 0.83 8.24
CA TYR A 131 -7.66 1.61 9.32
C TYR A 131 -8.65 2.10 10.38
N THR A 132 -9.45 1.20 10.93
CA THR A 132 -10.53 1.53 11.88
C THR A 132 -10.06 2.34 13.07
N PHE A 133 -8.84 2.13 13.57
CA PHE A 133 -8.24 2.88 14.67
C PHE A 133 -7.95 4.33 14.30
N ARG A 134 -7.51 4.62 13.06
CA ARG A 134 -7.28 5.97 12.53
C ARG A 134 -8.60 6.72 12.40
N TYR A 135 -9.62 6.07 11.84
CA TYR A 135 -10.93 6.68 11.64
C TYR A 135 -11.63 7.01 12.96
N LYS A 136 -11.55 6.12 13.96
CA LYS A 136 -12.05 6.40 15.30
C LYS A 136 -11.35 7.62 15.90
N LYS A 137 -10.02 7.65 15.88
CA LYS A 137 -9.22 8.78 16.39
C LYS A 137 -9.59 10.08 15.68
N PHE A 138 -9.76 10.07 14.36
CA PHE A 138 -10.17 11.25 13.62
C PHE A 138 -11.55 11.77 14.04
N LEU A 139 -12.53 10.87 14.19
CA LEU A 139 -13.88 11.23 14.63
C LEU A 139 -13.93 11.72 16.09
N GLU A 140 -13.00 11.28 16.94
CA GLU A 140 -12.82 11.79 18.29
C GLU A 140 -12.20 13.20 18.32
N LEU A 141 -11.31 13.51 17.38
CA LEU A 141 -10.61 14.79 17.26
C LEU A 141 -11.41 15.86 16.52
N THR A 142 -12.48 15.46 15.80
CA THR A 142 -13.25 16.36 14.93
C THR A 142 -14.74 16.28 15.22
N ASN A 143 -15.46 17.36 14.91
CA ASN A 143 -16.91 17.42 14.96
C ASN A 143 -17.46 18.20 13.75
N GLU A 144 -18.78 18.39 13.69
CA GLU A 144 -19.46 19.08 12.57
C GLU A 144 -19.03 20.55 12.42
N ASN A 145 -18.56 21.18 13.50
CA ASN A 145 -18.12 22.57 13.51
C ASN A 145 -16.60 22.74 13.26
N SER A 146 -15.86 21.63 13.15
CA SER A 146 -14.43 21.70 12.86
C SER A 146 -14.19 22.30 11.48
N ASN A 147 -13.33 23.32 11.42
CA ASN A 147 -12.95 23.93 10.16
C ASN A 147 -11.98 23.04 9.36
N THR A 148 -11.75 23.38 8.09
CA THR A 148 -10.91 22.60 7.18
C THR A 148 -9.49 22.35 7.72
N LYS A 149 -8.86 23.39 8.28
CA LYS A 149 -7.49 23.27 8.83
C LYS A 149 -7.43 22.35 10.06
N GLU A 150 -8.41 22.44 10.95
CA GLU A 150 -8.52 21.54 12.10
C GLU A 150 -8.69 20.09 11.67
N LYS A 151 -9.49 19.83 10.65
CA LYS A 151 -9.67 18.48 10.09
C LYS A 151 -8.39 17.95 9.47
N ILE A 152 -7.66 18.77 8.72
CA ILE A 152 -6.37 18.39 8.12
C ILE A 152 -5.34 18.04 9.20
N ILE A 153 -5.21 18.88 10.24
CA ILE A 153 -4.30 18.62 11.35
C ILE A 153 -4.71 17.33 12.08
N SER A 154 -6.00 17.12 12.31
CA SER A 154 -6.50 15.89 12.94
C SER A 154 -6.21 14.65 12.09
N TYR A 155 -6.34 14.75 10.76
CA TYR A 155 -6.00 13.68 9.83
C TYR A 155 -4.51 13.33 9.91
N LEU A 156 -3.62 14.32 9.88
CA LEU A 156 -2.18 14.11 10.03
C LEU A 156 -1.84 13.50 11.40
N ASN A 157 -2.50 13.93 12.47
CA ASN A 157 -2.35 13.34 13.80
C ASN A 157 -2.78 11.87 13.89
N CYS A 158 -3.66 11.41 13.00
CA CYS A 158 -4.02 9.99 12.90
C CYS A 158 -2.91 9.14 12.25
N HIS A 159 -1.94 9.78 11.61
CA HIS A 159 -0.78 9.16 10.97
C HIS A 159 0.51 9.41 11.80
N GLU A 160 0.41 9.40 13.14
CA GLU A 160 1.54 9.69 14.05
C GLU A 160 2.81 8.90 13.74
N ARG A 161 2.67 7.68 13.26
CA ARG A 161 3.80 6.83 12.88
C ARG A 161 4.52 7.34 11.65
N ASP A 162 3.77 7.92 10.70
CA ASP A 162 4.24 8.32 9.38
C ASP A 162 4.42 9.84 9.30
N TRP A 163 3.90 10.58 10.28
CA TRP A 163 3.99 12.03 10.38
C TRP A 163 4.90 12.45 11.52
N VAL A 164 5.97 13.14 11.18
CA VAL A 164 6.92 13.69 12.15
C VAL A 164 6.67 15.18 12.29
N PRO A 165 6.16 15.66 13.45
CA PRO A 165 5.87 17.08 13.66
C PRO A 165 7.14 17.95 13.69
N ASP A 166 8.28 17.38 14.06
CA ASP A 166 9.54 18.08 14.28
C ASP A 166 10.38 18.18 12.99
N GLN A 167 9.76 18.56 11.88
CA GLN A 167 10.45 18.68 10.59
C GLN A 167 11.64 19.64 10.63
N GLU A 168 11.58 20.67 11.46
CA GLU A 168 12.65 21.63 11.67
C GLU A 168 13.95 20.99 12.19
N LEU A 169 13.82 19.86 12.91
CA LEU A 169 14.98 19.10 13.40
C LEU A 169 15.63 18.24 12.31
N ILE A 170 14.86 17.89 11.27
CA ILE A 170 15.31 17.02 10.19
C ILE A 170 15.93 17.83 9.06
N PHE A 171 15.31 18.95 8.70
CA PHE A 171 15.77 19.81 7.64
C PHE A 171 16.76 20.85 8.19
N GLY A 172 17.89 21.04 7.51
CA GLY A 172 18.88 22.04 7.90
C GLY A 172 18.34 23.47 7.75
N ASN A 173 19.07 24.44 8.31
CA ASN A 173 18.69 25.87 8.33
C ASN A 173 18.45 26.50 6.94
N GLU A 174 18.96 25.89 5.88
CA GLU A 174 18.78 26.36 4.51
C GLU A 174 17.43 25.96 3.90
N TYR A 175 16.78 24.91 4.43
CA TYR A 175 15.49 24.44 3.97
C TYR A 175 14.39 24.88 4.93
N LYS A 176 13.51 25.76 4.47
CA LYS A 176 12.34 26.19 5.23
C LYS A 176 11.17 25.28 4.93
N PHE A 177 10.96 24.29 5.77
CA PHE A 177 9.77 23.44 5.68
C PHE A 177 8.51 24.24 6.02
N ASN A 178 7.48 24.12 5.20
CA ASN A 178 6.23 24.87 5.36
C ASN A 178 5.02 23.92 5.39
N TRP A 179 4.43 23.75 6.54
CA TRP A 179 3.23 22.92 6.70
C TRP A 179 2.03 23.42 5.88
N GLU A 180 1.93 24.70 5.58
CA GLU A 180 0.83 25.24 4.77
C GLU A 180 0.82 24.65 3.35
N GLU A 181 1.95 24.25 2.80
CA GLU A 181 2.03 23.57 1.51
C GLU A 181 1.40 22.17 1.58
N ILE A 182 1.63 21.44 2.68
CA ILE A 182 0.99 20.15 2.93
C ILE A 182 -0.51 20.31 3.14
N TYR A 183 -0.93 21.36 3.89
CA TYR A 183 -2.34 21.63 4.12
C TYR A 183 -3.08 21.95 2.81
N GLN A 184 -2.49 22.69 1.90
CA GLN A 184 -3.06 22.99 0.58
C GLN A 184 -3.29 21.73 -0.26
N ILE A 185 -2.41 20.74 -0.18
CA ILE A 185 -2.59 19.45 -0.87
C ILE A 185 -3.80 18.69 -0.33
N LEU A 186 -4.03 18.77 0.97
CA LEU A 186 -5.12 18.05 1.65
C LEU A 186 -6.45 18.82 1.66
N GLU A 187 -6.42 20.14 1.49
CA GLU A 187 -7.60 21.01 1.54
C GLU A 187 -8.79 20.53 0.68
N PRO A 188 -8.62 20.08 -0.57
CA PRO A 188 -9.74 19.64 -1.41
C PRO A 188 -10.55 18.49 -0.82
N TYR A 189 -9.93 17.68 0.05
CA TYR A 189 -10.59 16.51 0.65
C TYR A 189 -11.39 16.86 1.91
N PHE A 190 -11.05 17.97 2.58
CA PHE A 190 -11.65 18.41 3.85
C PHE A 190 -12.49 19.69 3.73
N ASN A 191 -12.48 20.34 2.57
CA ASN A 191 -13.27 21.54 2.29
C ASN A 191 -14.49 21.20 1.44
N ASN A 192 -15.43 20.42 2.00
CA ASN A 192 -16.66 20.03 1.32
C ASN A 192 -17.76 19.67 2.33
N SER A 193 -18.98 19.44 1.84
CA SER A 193 -20.17 19.14 2.65
C SER A 193 -20.37 17.66 2.99
N LEU A 194 -19.41 16.81 2.69
CA LEU A 194 -19.48 15.39 2.99
C LEU A 194 -19.26 15.12 4.48
N SER A 195 -19.68 13.95 4.95
CA SER A 195 -19.41 13.55 6.34
C SER A 195 -17.91 13.50 6.63
N ASN A 196 -17.50 13.74 7.87
CA ASN A 196 -16.10 13.68 8.29
C ASN A 196 -15.44 12.35 7.92
N LEU A 197 -16.14 11.24 8.05
CA LEU A 197 -15.62 9.92 7.68
C LEU A 197 -15.39 9.81 6.16
N THR A 198 -16.32 10.31 5.35
CA THR A 198 -16.17 10.31 3.87
C THR A 198 -14.98 11.18 3.44
N GLN A 199 -14.78 12.30 4.11
CA GLN A 199 -13.62 13.18 3.85
C GLN A 199 -12.30 12.47 4.10
N VAL A 200 -12.19 11.69 5.18
CA VAL A 200 -11.00 10.87 5.46
C VAL A 200 -10.77 9.81 4.39
N PHE A 201 -11.82 9.11 3.96
CA PHE A 201 -11.68 8.13 2.87
C PHE A 201 -11.22 8.77 1.55
N LEU A 202 -11.70 9.97 1.25
CA LEU A 202 -11.23 10.70 0.07
C LEU A 202 -9.75 11.10 0.18
N ALA A 203 -9.31 11.51 1.38
CA ALA A 203 -7.91 11.84 1.64
C ALA A 203 -7.01 10.60 1.54
N ASP A 204 -7.41 9.47 2.11
CA ASP A 204 -6.67 8.21 1.99
C ASP A 204 -6.60 7.72 0.54
N TYR A 205 -7.72 7.72 -0.17
CA TYR A 205 -7.78 7.26 -1.55
C TYR A 205 -6.96 8.15 -2.51
N ASN A 206 -7.22 9.45 -2.50
CA ASN A 206 -6.57 10.36 -3.44
C ASN A 206 -5.17 10.76 -2.98
N GLY A 207 -5.00 11.10 -1.70
CA GLY A 207 -3.73 11.59 -1.18
C GLY A 207 -2.70 10.47 -1.00
N LYS A 208 -3.10 9.38 -0.35
CA LYS A 208 -2.20 8.28 -0.04
C LYS A 208 -2.09 7.27 -1.19
N LEU A 209 -3.21 6.69 -1.63
CA LEU A 209 -3.18 5.60 -2.59
C LEU A 209 -2.79 6.08 -3.99
N LEU A 210 -3.51 7.04 -4.57
CA LEU A 210 -3.30 7.46 -5.97
C LEU A 210 -2.04 8.31 -6.17
N HIS A 211 -1.70 9.17 -5.22
CA HIS A 211 -0.60 10.13 -5.40
C HIS A 211 0.72 9.70 -4.76
N ASN A 212 0.69 8.77 -3.83
CA ASN A 212 1.89 8.29 -3.16
C ASN A 212 2.22 6.85 -3.55
N MET A 213 1.35 5.89 -3.22
CA MET A 213 1.66 4.47 -3.37
C MET A 213 1.70 4.03 -4.84
N GLN A 214 0.70 4.40 -5.65
CA GLN A 214 0.62 3.95 -7.04
C GLN A 214 1.79 4.41 -7.91
N PRO A 215 2.24 5.68 -7.89
CA PRO A 215 3.41 6.09 -8.65
C PRO A 215 4.69 5.39 -8.22
N LEU A 216 4.83 5.14 -6.90
CA LEU A 216 5.98 4.43 -6.35
C LEU A 216 6.09 3.02 -6.95
N TYR A 217 5.01 2.24 -6.88
CA TYR A 217 5.02 0.84 -7.31
C TYR A 217 5.16 0.69 -8.82
N SER A 218 4.61 1.60 -9.61
CA SER A 218 4.75 1.59 -11.06
C SER A 218 6.14 2.02 -11.55
N SER A 219 6.99 2.56 -10.68
CA SER A 219 8.35 3.00 -11.02
C SER A 219 9.42 1.91 -10.84
N ILE A 220 9.12 0.88 -10.05
CA ILE A 220 10.03 -0.24 -9.75
C ILE A 220 9.93 -1.30 -10.85
#